data_2f550c6693447f1fc8c1587ebd230d8b
#
_entry.id   2f550c6693447f1fc8c1587ebd230d8b
#
_cell.length_a   1.000
_cell.length_b   1.000
_cell.length_c   1.000
_cell.angle_alpha   90.00
_cell.angle_beta   90.00
_cell.angle_gamma   90.00
#
_symmetry.space_group_name_H-M   'P 1'
#
loop_
_entity.id
_entity.type
_entity.pdbx_description
1 polymer ?
#
loop_
_entity_poly.entity_id
_entity_poly.type
_entity_poly.pdbx_seq_one_letter_code
_entity_poly.pdbx_strand_id
1 'polypeptide(L)'
;YALAAAVNGEVFRDDEGIFTKYREILQAYYPKAVWYRKIAQTCGLFSQSGQYNLPRMRRRGQFVSAELAKVECMKHAMKLYYLLNRTYAPHDKWLFKGLPENPLMTVDHTNVTELIEKISLLPADRAHEQELTTAIESLAVIFANELEKQDIIGQCDLYLDACTKELAAKSDAL
;
A
#
# COMPACT_ATOMS: atom_id res chain seq x y z
N TYR A 1 -12.42 -2.81 1.48
CA TYR A 1 -12.58 -3.69 2.65
C TYR A 1 -13.66 -4.75 2.46
N ALA A 2 -14.68 -4.52 1.61
CA ALA A 2 -15.76 -5.49 1.39
C ALA A 2 -15.24 -6.86 0.92
N LEU A 3 -14.26 -6.87 0.00
CA LEU A 3 -13.66 -8.10 -0.50
C LEU A 3 -12.88 -8.85 0.61
N ALA A 4 -12.16 -8.13 1.46
CA ALA A 4 -11.50 -8.73 2.61
C ALA A 4 -12.51 -9.41 3.54
N ALA A 5 -13.64 -8.76 3.81
CA ALA A 5 -14.71 -9.35 4.64
C ALA A 5 -15.34 -10.58 3.97
N ALA A 6 -15.53 -10.57 2.65
CA ALA A 6 -16.13 -11.69 1.92
C ALA A 6 -15.26 -12.96 1.91
N VAL A 7 -13.94 -12.83 1.94
CA VAL A 7 -13.02 -13.97 1.92
C VAL A 7 -12.55 -14.40 3.32
N ASN A 8 -12.82 -13.60 4.35
CA ASN A 8 -12.44 -13.90 5.72
C ASN A 8 -13.44 -14.86 6.41
N GLY A 9 -12.96 -15.62 7.40
CA GLY A 9 -13.78 -16.55 8.21
C GLY A 9 -14.22 -17.81 7.46
N GLU A 10 -15.17 -18.55 8.05
CA GLU A 10 -15.70 -19.80 7.55
C GLU A 10 -17.15 -19.65 7.09
N VAL A 11 -17.55 -20.50 6.14
CA VAL A 11 -18.93 -20.60 5.68
C VAL A 11 -19.62 -21.69 6.49
N PHE A 12 -20.51 -21.32 7.40
CA PHE A 12 -21.21 -22.29 8.25
C PHE A 12 -22.39 -22.94 7.57
N ARG A 13 -23.03 -22.23 6.62
CA ARG A 13 -24.17 -22.76 5.86
C ARG A 13 -24.30 -22.06 4.51
N ASP A 14 -24.42 -22.84 3.45
CA ASP A 14 -24.65 -22.36 2.08
C ASP A 14 -25.28 -23.53 1.27
N ASP A 15 -26.55 -23.80 1.53
CA ASP A 15 -27.26 -24.98 1.01
C ASP A 15 -27.29 -25.03 -0.53
N GLU A 16 -27.25 -23.87 -1.20
CA GLU A 16 -27.25 -23.78 -2.66
C GLU A 16 -25.83 -23.62 -3.25
N GLY A 17 -24.80 -23.46 -2.43
CA GLY A 17 -23.43 -23.28 -2.85
C GLY A 17 -23.13 -21.97 -3.59
N ILE A 18 -24.08 -21.03 -3.61
CA ILE A 18 -23.96 -19.78 -4.37
C ILE A 18 -22.90 -18.87 -3.75
N PHE A 19 -22.95 -18.70 -2.44
CA PHE A 19 -21.97 -17.85 -1.71
C PHE A 19 -20.56 -18.45 -1.82
N THR A 20 -20.44 -19.76 -1.61
CA THR A 20 -19.17 -20.50 -1.72
C THR A 20 -18.54 -20.31 -3.09
N LYS A 21 -19.32 -20.45 -4.17
CA LYS A 21 -18.85 -20.23 -5.54
C LYS A 21 -18.27 -18.82 -5.75
N TYR A 22 -18.97 -17.78 -5.31
CA TYR A 22 -18.46 -16.42 -5.45
C TYR A 22 -17.24 -16.16 -4.55
N ARG A 23 -17.21 -16.75 -3.36
CA ARG A 23 -16.08 -16.66 -2.45
C ARG A 23 -14.82 -17.29 -3.04
N GLU A 24 -14.92 -18.45 -3.68
CA GLU A 24 -13.81 -19.10 -4.37
C GLU A 24 -13.23 -18.21 -5.49
N ILE A 25 -14.10 -17.56 -6.28
CA ILE A 25 -13.67 -16.58 -7.30
C ILE A 25 -12.90 -15.44 -6.66
N LEU A 26 -13.37 -14.90 -5.54
CA LEU A 26 -12.69 -13.82 -4.82
C LEU A 26 -11.38 -14.29 -4.19
N GLN A 27 -11.30 -15.53 -3.70
CA GLN A 27 -10.07 -16.10 -3.14
C GLN A 27 -8.95 -16.25 -4.18
N ALA A 28 -9.28 -16.32 -5.46
CA ALA A 28 -8.30 -16.25 -6.56
C ALA A 28 -7.67 -14.85 -6.71
N TYR A 29 -8.11 -13.89 -5.90
CA TYR A 29 -7.65 -12.50 -5.88
C TYR A 29 -8.10 -11.68 -7.10
N TYR A 30 -7.53 -10.47 -7.29
CA TYR A 30 -7.86 -9.61 -8.42
C TYR A 30 -7.37 -10.19 -9.75
N PRO A 31 -8.13 -10.04 -10.85
CA PRO A 31 -7.58 -10.21 -12.20
C PRO A 31 -6.34 -9.32 -12.38
N LYS A 32 -5.37 -9.81 -13.15
CA LYS A 32 -4.05 -9.16 -13.28
C LYS A 32 -4.12 -7.70 -13.70
N ALA A 33 -5.00 -7.36 -14.67
CA ALA A 33 -5.24 -5.99 -15.09
C ALA A 33 -5.74 -5.09 -13.95
N VAL A 34 -6.71 -5.56 -13.17
CA VAL A 34 -7.24 -4.83 -12.02
C VAL A 34 -6.15 -4.64 -10.95
N TRP A 35 -5.35 -5.67 -10.71
CA TRP A 35 -4.26 -5.63 -9.74
C TRP A 35 -3.20 -4.60 -10.13
N TYR A 36 -2.73 -4.58 -11.39
CA TYR A 36 -1.79 -3.57 -11.89
C TYR A 36 -2.34 -2.14 -11.74
N ARG A 37 -3.60 -1.93 -12.10
CA ARG A 37 -4.26 -0.62 -11.94
C ARG A 37 -4.31 -0.16 -10.50
N LYS A 38 -4.60 -1.08 -9.56
CA LYS A 38 -4.62 -0.77 -8.13
C LYS A 38 -3.22 -0.45 -7.60
N ILE A 39 -2.19 -1.17 -8.03
CA ILE A 39 -0.80 -0.86 -7.68
C ILE A 39 -0.43 0.53 -8.21
N ALA A 40 -0.66 0.82 -9.49
CA ALA A 40 -0.39 2.13 -10.09
C ALA A 40 -1.04 3.26 -9.28
N GLN A 41 -2.34 3.15 -9.02
CA GLN A 41 -3.08 4.13 -8.23
C GLN A 41 -2.49 4.30 -6.83
N THR A 42 -2.14 3.21 -6.16
CA THR A 42 -1.64 3.24 -4.78
C THR A 42 -0.23 3.81 -4.71
N CYS A 43 0.65 3.50 -5.67
CA CYS A 43 1.96 4.12 -5.81
C CYS A 43 1.86 5.64 -6.00
N GLY A 44 0.98 6.09 -6.89
CA GLY A 44 0.73 7.52 -7.08
C GLY A 44 0.22 8.21 -5.82
N LEU A 45 -0.73 7.61 -5.10
CA LEU A 45 -1.28 8.18 -3.88
C LEU A 45 -0.27 8.20 -2.72
N PHE A 46 0.56 7.16 -2.58
CA PHE A 46 1.68 7.14 -1.63
C PHE A 46 2.65 8.28 -1.91
N SER A 47 3.10 8.40 -3.16
CA SER A 47 4.04 9.43 -3.60
C SER A 47 3.46 10.84 -3.42
N GLN A 48 2.24 11.06 -3.87
CA GLN A 48 1.53 12.33 -3.73
C GLN A 48 1.39 12.77 -2.26
N SER A 49 1.03 11.86 -1.38
CA SER A 49 0.85 12.20 0.04
C SER A 49 2.19 12.35 0.76
N GLY A 50 3.09 11.35 0.68
CA GLY A 50 4.33 11.28 1.45
C GLY A 50 5.50 12.02 0.84
N GLN A 51 5.78 11.78 -0.45
CA GLN A 51 6.96 12.32 -1.11
C GLN A 51 6.77 13.75 -1.64
N TYR A 52 5.54 14.15 -1.96
CA TYR A 52 5.24 15.47 -2.52
C TYR A 52 4.53 16.42 -1.53
N ASN A 53 3.32 16.07 -1.07
CA ASN A 53 2.50 17.00 -0.28
C ASN A 53 3.06 17.21 1.13
N LEU A 54 3.47 16.18 1.83
CA LEU A 54 3.98 16.28 3.20
C LEU A 54 5.15 17.26 3.32
N PRO A 55 6.27 17.16 2.57
CA PRO A 55 7.36 18.13 2.66
C PRO A 55 6.93 19.52 2.21
N ARG A 56 6.00 19.64 1.25
CA ARG A 56 5.48 20.93 0.78
C ARG A 56 4.65 21.63 1.86
N MET A 57 3.79 20.91 2.57
CA MET A 57 2.97 21.48 3.65
C MET A 57 3.83 21.91 4.83
N ARG A 58 4.84 21.11 5.22
CA ARG A 58 5.82 21.48 6.27
C ARG A 58 6.56 22.77 5.92
N ARG A 59 7.11 22.88 4.71
CA ARG A 59 7.82 24.11 4.27
C ARG A 59 6.96 25.37 4.34
N ARG A 60 5.64 25.23 4.15
CA ARG A 60 4.67 26.31 4.25
C ARG A 60 4.19 26.58 5.68
N GLY A 61 4.63 25.81 6.67
CA GLY A 61 4.15 25.90 8.04
C GLY A 61 2.72 25.42 8.25
N GLN A 62 2.17 24.65 7.31
CA GLN A 62 0.81 24.11 7.36
C GLN A 62 0.82 22.73 8.03
N PHE A 63 1.12 22.69 9.31
CA PHE A 63 1.39 21.44 10.03
C PHE A 63 0.17 20.53 10.13
N VAL A 64 -1.05 21.04 10.26
CA VAL A 64 -2.27 20.22 10.24
C VAL A 64 -2.41 19.50 8.89
N SER A 65 -2.18 20.20 7.78
CA SER A 65 -2.19 19.60 6.44
C SER A 65 -1.05 18.60 6.25
N ALA A 66 0.10 18.84 6.88
CA ALA A 66 1.23 17.90 6.87
C ALA A 66 0.90 16.62 7.63
N GLU A 67 0.24 16.70 8.80
CA GLU A 67 -0.24 15.52 9.53
C GLU A 67 -1.27 14.70 8.72
N LEU A 68 -2.21 15.36 8.05
CA LEU A 68 -3.16 14.68 7.17
C LEU A 68 -2.45 13.96 6.02
N ALA A 69 -1.48 14.62 5.38
CA ALA A 69 -0.68 14.01 4.32
C ALA A 69 0.15 12.82 4.82
N LYS A 70 0.72 12.90 6.04
CA LYS A 70 1.42 11.80 6.69
C LYS A 70 0.50 10.60 6.91
N VAL A 71 -0.70 10.81 7.46
CA VAL A 71 -1.69 9.74 7.68
C VAL A 71 -2.09 9.07 6.38
N GLU A 72 -2.36 9.83 5.32
CA GLU A 72 -2.67 9.27 4.00
C GLU A 72 -1.48 8.47 3.42
N CYS A 73 -0.26 8.96 3.59
CA CYS A 73 0.94 8.23 3.17
C CYS A 73 1.03 6.85 3.86
N MET A 74 0.87 6.80 5.19
CA MET A 74 0.86 5.53 5.94
C MET A 74 -0.24 4.58 5.45
N LYS A 75 -1.46 5.09 5.21
CA LYS A 75 -2.57 4.29 4.69
C LYS A 75 -2.24 3.69 3.31
N HIS A 76 -1.64 4.47 2.43
CA HIS A 76 -1.26 4.00 1.11
C HIS A 76 -0.07 3.05 1.15
N ALA A 77 0.91 3.26 2.05
CA ALA A 77 1.99 2.31 2.29
C ALA A 77 1.44 0.93 2.69
N MET A 78 0.55 0.89 3.67
CA MET A 78 -0.09 -0.36 4.11
C MET A 78 -0.91 -1.01 2.99
N LYS A 79 -1.71 -0.23 2.24
CA LYS A 79 -2.49 -0.76 1.11
C LYS A 79 -1.61 -1.32 0.00
N LEU A 80 -0.47 -0.67 -0.29
CA LEU A 80 0.50 -1.18 -1.25
C LEU A 80 1.11 -2.49 -0.77
N TYR A 81 1.44 -2.59 0.51
CA TYR A 81 1.91 -3.83 1.12
C TYR A 81 0.89 -4.98 0.95
N TYR A 82 -0.40 -4.74 1.20
CA TYR A 82 -1.46 -5.72 0.94
C TYR A 82 -1.51 -6.15 -0.54
N LEU A 83 -1.43 -5.20 -1.46
CA LEU A 83 -1.46 -5.47 -2.90
C LEU A 83 -0.28 -6.33 -3.36
N LEU A 84 0.92 -6.05 -2.88
CA LEU A 84 2.13 -6.81 -3.20
C LEU A 84 2.11 -8.23 -2.60
N ASN A 85 1.39 -8.41 -1.49
CA ASN A 85 1.17 -9.72 -0.86
C ASN A 85 -0.08 -10.46 -1.36
N ARG A 86 -0.74 -9.98 -2.43
CA ARG A 86 -1.95 -10.59 -3.00
C ARG A 86 -3.04 -10.82 -1.95
N THR A 87 -3.19 -9.89 -1.01
CA THR A 87 -4.18 -9.94 0.08
C THR A 87 -5.09 -8.72 0.00
N TYR A 88 -6.37 -8.91 0.25
CA TYR A 88 -7.32 -7.80 0.30
C TYR A 88 -7.13 -6.97 1.57
N ALA A 89 -6.94 -5.67 1.42
CA ALA A 89 -6.82 -4.76 2.55
C ALA A 89 -8.15 -4.69 3.34
N PRO A 90 -8.13 -4.83 4.68
CA PRO A 90 -9.31 -4.71 5.52
C PRO A 90 -9.74 -3.24 5.66
N HIS A 91 -10.75 -2.98 6.50
CA HIS A 91 -11.15 -1.64 6.89
C HIS A 91 -9.99 -0.90 7.61
N ASP A 92 -9.89 0.41 7.44
CA ASP A 92 -8.78 1.25 7.92
C ASP A 92 -8.40 1.00 9.41
N LYS A 93 -9.36 0.76 10.29
CA LYS A 93 -9.11 0.45 11.71
C LYS A 93 -8.34 -0.86 11.97
N TRP A 94 -8.33 -1.76 11.00
CA TRP A 94 -7.63 -3.04 11.05
C TRP A 94 -6.42 -3.10 10.12
N LEU A 95 -6.18 -2.01 9.39
CA LEU A 95 -5.21 -1.98 8.31
C LEU A 95 -3.79 -2.34 8.78
N PHE A 96 -3.36 -1.78 9.90
CA PHE A 96 -2.05 -2.08 10.47
C PHE A 96 -2.00 -3.46 11.12
N LYS A 97 -2.95 -3.76 12.02
CA LYS A 97 -3.01 -5.04 12.75
C LYS A 97 -3.13 -6.25 11.83
N GLY A 98 -3.77 -6.10 10.68
CA GLY A 98 -4.00 -7.19 9.73
C GLY A 98 -2.93 -7.31 8.65
N LEU A 99 -1.79 -6.62 8.75
CA LEU A 99 -0.70 -6.78 7.78
C LEU A 99 -0.26 -8.25 7.76
N PRO A 100 -0.10 -8.86 6.56
CA PRO A 100 0.27 -10.26 6.42
C PRO A 100 1.58 -10.61 7.13
N GLU A 101 1.56 -11.55 8.06
CA GLU A 101 2.74 -12.00 8.81
C GLU A 101 3.65 -12.93 7.97
N ASN A 102 3.07 -13.63 6.98
CA ASN A 102 3.80 -14.47 6.03
C ASN A 102 3.73 -13.84 4.64
N PRO A 103 4.48 -12.77 4.39
CA PRO A 103 4.38 -12.02 3.16
C PRO A 103 4.95 -12.80 1.98
N LEU A 104 4.33 -12.65 0.80
CA LEU A 104 4.94 -13.04 -0.47
C LEU A 104 6.14 -12.15 -0.82
N MET A 105 6.21 -10.96 -0.22
CA MET A 105 7.35 -10.06 -0.35
C MET A 105 8.61 -10.69 0.23
N THR A 106 9.71 -10.50 -0.49
CA THR A 106 11.03 -10.96 -0.05
C THR A 106 11.64 -10.08 1.06
N VAL A 107 11.02 -8.93 1.32
CA VAL A 107 11.41 -8.03 2.40
C VAL A 107 10.78 -8.47 3.70
N ASP A 108 11.55 -8.45 4.75
CA ASP A 108 11.09 -8.76 6.11
C ASP A 108 9.91 -7.85 6.48
N HIS A 109 8.81 -8.48 6.86
CA HIS A 109 7.61 -7.82 7.38
C HIS A 109 7.94 -6.84 8.52
N THR A 110 8.89 -7.18 9.38
CA THR A 110 9.34 -6.35 10.51
C THR A 110 9.82 -4.98 10.05
N ASN A 111 10.60 -4.92 8.96
CA ASN A 111 11.10 -3.65 8.44
C ASN A 111 10.00 -2.69 8.01
N VAL A 112 8.93 -3.19 7.39
CA VAL A 112 7.79 -2.36 6.95
C VAL A 112 6.97 -1.89 8.14
N THR A 113 6.68 -2.78 9.09
CA THR A 113 5.90 -2.43 10.30
C THR A 113 6.62 -1.44 11.18
N GLU A 114 7.92 -1.63 11.44
CA GLU A 114 8.74 -0.70 12.21
C GLU A 114 8.81 0.69 11.57
N LEU A 115 8.95 0.78 10.26
CA LEU A 115 8.94 2.06 9.55
C LEU A 115 7.57 2.77 9.65
N ILE A 116 6.46 2.03 9.52
CA ILE A 116 5.12 2.59 9.67
C ILE A 116 4.88 3.06 11.11
N GLU A 117 5.29 2.29 12.13
CA GLU A 117 5.23 2.69 13.53
C GLU A 117 6.07 3.94 13.78
N LYS A 118 7.31 3.96 13.30
CA LYS A 118 8.20 5.13 13.40
C LYS A 118 7.54 6.38 12.79
N ILE A 119 6.99 6.28 11.58
CA ILE A 119 6.28 7.39 10.92
C ILE A 119 5.09 7.84 11.77
N SER A 120 4.36 6.93 12.39
CA SER A 120 3.19 7.25 13.21
C SER A 120 3.53 8.08 14.45
N LEU A 121 4.68 7.81 15.06
CA LEU A 121 5.15 8.47 16.27
C LEU A 121 5.82 9.84 16.03
N LEU A 122 6.34 10.08 14.82
CA LEU A 122 7.01 11.33 14.47
C LEU A 122 6.01 12.44 14.12
N PRO A 123 6.05 13.61 14.79
CA PRO A 123 5.26 14.76 14.37
C PRO A 123 5.63 15.23 12.96
N ALA A 124 4.66 15.72 12.20
CA ALA A 124 4.90 16.25 10.86
C ALA A 124 5.34 17.74 10.92
N ASP A 125 6.20 18.09 11.87
CA ASP A 125 6.77 19.41 12.07
C ASP A 125 8.16 19.57 11.41
N ARG A 126 8.80 20.71 11.63
CA ARG A 126 10.15 21.00 11.09
C ARG A 126 11.25 20.26 11.84
N ALA A 127 11.09 20.03 13.14
CA ALA A 127 12.12 19.40 13.96
C ALA A 127 12.37 17.95 13.55
N HIS A 128 11.33 17.25 13.11
CA HIS A 128 11.37 15.83 12.71
C HIS A 128 11.43 15.61 11.18
N GLU A 129 11.70 16.70 10.42
CA GLU A 129 11.66 16.65 8.95
C GLU A 129 12.57 15.58 8.36
N GLN A 130 13.81 15.52 8.80
CA GLN A 130 14.81 14.60 8.26
C GLN A 130 14.44 13.13 8.58
N GLU A 131 14.04 12.85 9.81
CA GLU A 131 13.70 11.49 10.24
C GLU A 131 12.47 10.97 9.52
N LEU A 132 11.43 11.81 9.43
CA LEU A 132 10.19 11.46 8.76
C LEU A 132 10.39 11.25 7.26
N THR A 133 11.18 12.11 6.61
CA THR A 133 11.54 11.95 5.20
C THR A 133 12.31 10.66 4.98
N THR A 134 13.33 10.39 5.79
CA THR A 134 14.14 9.17 5.68
C THR A 134 13.27 7.90 5.83
N ALA A 135 12.34 7.88 6.78
CA ALA A 135 11.47 6.72 6.98
C ALA A 135 10.51 6.49 5.79
N ILE A 136 9.95 7.56 5.21
CA ILE A 136 9.10 7.47 4.02
C ILE A 136 9.88 7.02 2.79
N GLU A 137 11.07 7.56 2.56
CA GLU A 137 11.92 7.16 1.45
C GLU A 137 12.43 5.71 1.61
N SER A 138 12.65 5.25 2.85
CA SER A 138 12.97 3.84 3.10
C SER A 138 11.83 2.91 2.69
N LEU A 139 10.57 3.28 2.96
CA LEU A 139 9.41 2.54 2.45
C LEU A 139 9.34 2.57 0.93
N ALA A 140 9.62 3.71 0.30
CA ALA A 140 9.66 3.84 -1.16
C ALA A 140 10.69 2.89 -1.78
N VAL A 141 11.90 2.82 -1.23
CA VAL A 141 12.96 1.87 -1.65
C VAL A 141 12.49 0.42 -1.53
N ILE A 142 11.86 0.05 -0.40
CA ILE A 142 11.33 -1.29 -0.20
C ILE A 142 10.31 -1.64 -1.28
N PHE A 143 9.37 -0.75 -1.53
CA PHE A 143 8.32 -0.99 -2.53
C PHE A 143 8.85 -0.99 -3.97
N ALA A 144 9.77 -0.09 -4.32
CA ALA A 144 10.40 -0.09 -5.64
C ALA A 144 11.11 -1.41 -5.92
N ASN A 145 11.96 -1.85 -5.00
CA ASN A 145 12.67 -3.13 -5.11
C ASN A 145 11.71 -4.32 -5.22
N GLU A 146 10.60 -4.30 -4.51
CA GLU A 146 9.63 -5.39 -4.55
C GLU A 146 8.83 -5.41 -5.86
N LEU A 147 8.48 -4.24 -6.41
CA LEU A 147 7.86 -4.12 -7.73
C LEU A 147 8.74 -4.71 -8.83
N GLU A 148 10.05 -4.49 -8.77
CA GLU A 148 11.03 -5.07 -9.69
C GLU A 148 11.18 -6.59 -9.49
N LYS A 149 11.34 -7.06 -8.25
CA LYS A 149 11.52 -8.49 -7.94
C LYS A 149 10.33 -9.35 -8.34
N GLN A 150 9.11 -8.81 -8.27
CA GLN A 150 7.90 -9.50 -8.71
C GLN A 150 7.62 -9.36 -10.21
N ASP A 151 8.56 -8.82 -11.01
CA ASP A 151 8.39 -8.53 -12.45
C ASP A 151 7.15 -7.69 -12.77
N ILE A 152 6.71 -6.86 -11.80
CA ILE A 152 5.58 -5.96 -11.98
C ILE A 152 5.99 -4.78 -12.88
N ILE A 153 7.22 -4.30 -12.69
CA ILE A 153 7.84 -3.24 -13.48
C ILE A 153 9.31 -3.61 -13.75
N GLY A 154 9.87 -3.15 -14.86
CA GLY A 154 11.25 -3.47 -15.23
C GLY A 154 12.28 -2.69 -14.42
N GLN A 155 12.03 -1.40 -14.21
CA GLN A 155 12.82 -0.50 -13.37
C GLN A 155 11.88 0.51 -12.71
N CYS A 156 11.96 0.64 -11.40
CA CYS A 156 11.11 1.55 -10.64
C CYS A 156 11.93 2.73 -10.10
N ASP A 157 11.42 3.94 -10.31
CA ASP A 157 11.97 5.14 -9.69
C ASP A 157 11.61 5.16 -8.20
N LEU A 158 12.48 5.70 -7.36
CA LEU A 158 12.19 5.89 -5.93
C LEU A 158 11.08 6.91 -5.68
N TYR A 159 10.81 7.80 -6.62
CA TYR A 159 9.60 8.59 -6.67
C TYR A 159 8.49 7.76 -7.31
N LEU A 160 7.73 7.02 -6.51
CA LEU A 160 6.82 5.97 -6.98
C LEU A 160 5.74 6.44 -7.96
N ASP A 161 5.42 7.74 -8.00
CA ASP A 161 4.50 8.30 -9.01
C ASP A 161 5.05 8.12 -10.44
N ALA A 162 6.35 8.12 -10.63
CA ALA A 162 6.97 7.92 -11.94
C ALA A 162 6.66 6.53 -12.53
N CYS A 163 6.46 5.50 -11.67
CA CYS A 163 6.17 4.14 -12.08
C CYS A 163 4.69 3.94 -12.53
N THR A 164 3.81 4.90 -12.25
CA THR A 164 2.36 4.77 -12.47
C THR A 164 1.97 4.62 -13.93
N LYS A 165 2.66 5.29 -14.84
CA LYS A 165 2.37 5.24 -16.29
C LYS A 165 2.66 3.88 -16.89
N GLU A 166 3.79 3.26 -16.55
CA GLU A 166 4.14 1.92 -17.04
C GLU A 166 3.15 0.88 -16.50
N LEU A 167 2.82 0.96 -15.20
CA LEU A 167 1.85 0.09 -14.56
C LEU A 167 0.45 0.21 -15.16
N ALA A 168 0.01 1.43 -15.48
CA ALA A 168 -1.26 1.67 -16.16
C ALA A 168 -1.26 1.06 -17.57
N ALA A 169 -0.22 1.28 -18.35
CA ALA A 169 -0.08 0.71 -19.69
C ALA A 169 -0.09 -0.83 -19.66
N LYS A 170 0.59 -1.46 -18.69
CA LYS A 170 0.53 -2.93 -18.49
C LYS A 170 -0.87 -3.40 -18.11
N SER A 171 -1.65 -2.61 -17.36
CA SER A 171 -3.05 -2.90 -17.06
C SER A 171 -3.93 -2.89 -18.32
N ASP A 172 -3.72 -1.92 -19.20
CA ASP A 172 -4.54 -1.71 -20.39
C ASP A 172 -4.21 -2.72 -21.52
N ALA A 173 -3.03 -3.36 -21.45
CA ALA A 173 -2.58 -4.38 -22.39
C ALA A 173 -3.10 -5.82 -22.08
N LEU A 174 -3.80 -6.01 -20.94
CA LEU A 174 -4.34 -7.30 -20.45
C LEU A 174 -5.85 -7.38 -20.60
#